data_7549a82e6a5558bbbc55528ab055b2fe
#
_entry.id   7549a82e6a5558bbbc55528ab055b2fe
#
_cell.length_a   1.000
_cell.length_b   1.000
_cell.length_c   1.000
_cell.angle_alpha   90.00
_cell.angle_beta   90.00
_cell.angle_gamma   90.00
#
_symmetry.space_group_name_H-M   'P 1'
#
loop_
_entity.id
_entity.type
_entity.pdbx_description
1 polymer ?
#
loop_
_entity_poly.entity_id
_entity_poly.type
_entity_poly.pdbx_seq_one_letter_code
_entity_poly.pdbx_strand_id
1 'polypeptide(L)'
;MRRRGITNFHDVEIEDWAVGYFGSPETDGLRVRAAVCRYMGGPRRRMGRDIAGVVAYVDLSAKKVVKFIDAGEVPIPEGTPGFDPEAIGKTREAPKPLQISQPAGASFEVHGHEIRWQKWRLRYSMNAREGLVLSTVGYEDQGRVRPVLYRGSLSEMVVPYGDPAPDWYIKNAFDMGEDSMGRYAVPLEPLTDAPANATFFDAVFADEKGHPINFPRAAMLYERDGGLLWMHYNRGGLSASRRGRELVLGWIAGVGNYDYAFSWVFHEDGTLGMEVELAGFMDTKAVRASSALADDPALAYGRLVAPNIVAVYHQHFFCFRLDLDVDGAGKNSVMEMNTESTPGAAANPEHNAFVTKETMFHTEGEAVRLLNLASNRHWKVMNTSVKNALGQPVAYMLVPGENSVPYAASDSQVRKRTGFMDAHLWVTPYDPNEIYAAGFYANQNRGEDTVAQWVRKNRSIENEDVVLWYTMGITHTPRPEDWPIMPVHHAGFQLMPVGFFDRNPALDVPKPQ
;
A
#
# COMPACT_ATOMS: atom_id res chain seq x y z
N MET A 1 19.97 23.83 -20.72
CA MET A 1 18.82 23.83 -21.63
C MET A 1 19.17 24.12 -23.09
N ARG A 2 19.80 25.26 -23.42
CA ARG A 2 20.10 25.62 -24.85
C ARG A 2 20.94 24.54 -25.58
N ARG A 3 21.91 23.91 -24.95
CA ARG A 3 22.71 22.82 -25.56
C ARG A 3 21.85 21.58 -25.87
N ARG A 4 20.71 21.39 -25.18
CA ARG A 4 19.73 20.35 -25.43
C ARG A 4 18.63 20.74 -26.41
N GLY A 5 18.83 21.83 -27.16
CA GLY A 5 17.87 22.32 -28.18
C GLY A 5 16.66 23.08 -27.61
N ILE A 6 16.61 23.30 -26.29
CA ILE A 6 15.50 24.03 -25.66
C ILE A 6 15.81 25.53 -25.69
N THR A 7 15.07 26.24 -26.50
CA THR A 7 15.19 27.71 -26.66
C THR A 7 14.10 28.49 -25.94
N ASN A 8 12.92 27.89 -25.82
CA ASN A 8 11.81 28.44 -25.04
C ASN A 8 11.77 27.77 -23.64
N PHE A 9 12.16 28.51 -22.62
CA PHE A 9 12.22 27.99 -21.24
C PHE A 9 10.83 27.90 -20.56
N HIS A 10 9.80 28.53 -21.15
CA HIS A 10 8.41 28.33 -20.68
C HIS A 10 7.90 26.92 -20.97
N ASP A 11 8.55 26.16 -21.86
CA ASP A 11 8.24 24.77 -22.13
C ASP A 11 8.96 23.81 -21.15
N VAL A 12 9.67 24.33 -20.14
CA VAL A 12 10.33 23.52 -19.12
C VAL A 12 9.54 23.61 -17.83
N GLU A 13 9.03 22.48 -17.40
CA GLU A 13 8.46 22.29 -16.08
C GLU A 13 9.54 21.85 -15.10
N ILE A 14 9.50 22.40 -13.90
CA ILE A 14 10.37 22.00 -12.78
C ILE A 14 9.53 21.14 -11.85
N GLU A 15 9.96 19.90 -11.69
CA GLU A 15 9.42 18.97 -10.72
C GLU A 15 10.34 18.97 -9.50
N ASP A 16 9.77 19.20 -8.30
CA ASP A 16 10.54 19.24 -7.07
C ASP A 16 10.45 17.93 -6.31
N TRP A 17 11.61 17.36 -6.00
CA TRP A 17 11.74 16.12 -5.25
C TRP A 17 12.30 16.36 -3.85
N ALA A 18 11.80 15.63 -2.88
CA ALA A 18 12.43 15.51 -1.58
C ALA A 18 13.78 14.79 -1.73
N VAL A 19 14.86 15.46 -1.34
CA VAL A 19 16.22 14.91 -1.54
C VAL A 19 16.49 13.75 -0.59
N GLY A 20 15.89 13.75 0.60
CA GLY A 20 16.32 12.86 1.68
C GLY A 20 17.70 13.22 2.21
N TYR A 21 18.28 12.31 2.98
CA TYR A 21 19.61 12.46 3.55
C TYR A 21 20.58 11.46 2.91
N PHE A 22 21.67 11.97 2.30
CA PHE A 22 22.72 11.17 1.69
C PHE A 22 24.13 11.51 2.22
N GLY A 23 24.21 12.29 3.30
CA GLY A 23 25.50 12.68 3.90
C GLY A 23 26.33 13.62 3.03
N SER A 24 25.72 14.37 2.11
CA SER A 24 26.42 15.36 1.28
C SER A 24 26.64 16.64 2.08
N PRO A 25 27.90 17.07 2.26
CA PRO A 25 28.21 18.26 3.05
C PRO A 25 27.53 19.53 2.54
N GLU A 26 27.29 19.63 1.22
CA GLU A 26 26.67 20.80 0.59
C GLU A 26 25.18 20.93 0.93
N THR A 27 24.54 19.86 1.41
CA THR A 27 23.09 19.83 1.70
C THR A 27 22.78 19.53 3.17
N ASP A 28 23.79 19.18 3.96
CA ASP A 28 23.59 18.80 5.36
C ASP A 28 23.12 20.01 6.21
N GLY A 29 22.05 19.79 6.98
CA GLY A 29 21.42 20.82 7.81
C GLY A 29 20.59 21.86 7.06
N LEU A 30 20.49 21.76 5.74
CA LEU A 30 19.69 22.68 4.91
C LEU A 30 18.30 22.11 4.58
N ARG A 31 17.32 22.99 4.37
CA ARG A 31 16.01 22.64 3.81
C ARG A 31 16.10 22.54 2.28
N VAL A 32 16.42 21.37 1.78
CA VAL A 32 16.74 21.18 0.36
C VAL A 32 15.63 20.44 -0.39
N ARG A 33 15.29 20.96 -1.58
CA ARG A 33 14.55 20.21 -2.61
C ARG A 33 15.43 20.08 -3.85
N ALA A 34 15.28 18.99 -4.57
CA ALA A 34 15.92 18.79 -5.87
C ALA A 34 14.93 19.19 -6.98
N ALA A 35 15.36 20.11 -7.82
CA ALA A 35 14.64 20.51 -9.02
C ALA A 35 15.12 19.64 -10.19
N VAL A 36 14.31 18.71 -10.66
CA VAL A 36 14.47 18.00 -11.93
C VAL A 36 13.61 18.66 -13.00
N CYS A 37 13.90 18.43 -14.27
CA CYS A 37 13.27 19.19 -15.33
C CYS A 37 12.61 18.28 -16.34
N ARG A 38 11.38 18.65 -16.76
CA ARG A 38 10.66 18.02 -17.85
C ARG A 38 10.40 18.99 -18.97
N TYR A 39 10.46 18.54 -20.21
CA TYR A 39 10.15 19.34 -21.38
C TYR A 39 8.69 19.12 -21.79
N MET A 40 7.90 20.17 -21.69
CA MET A 40 6.47 20.19 -22.01
C MET A 40 6.16 20.65 -23.43
N GLY A 41 7.18 21.10 -24.18
CA GLY A 41 7.02 21.70 -25.51
C GLY A 41 6.48 20.71 -26.54
N GLY A 42 5.64 21.23 -27.44
CA GLY A 42 4.96 20.51 -28.49
C GLY A 42 3.44 20.46 -28.29
N PRO A 43 2.66 20.02 -29.30
CA PRO A 43 1.21 20.06 -29.22
C PRO A 43 0.66 19.14 -28.14
N ARG A 44 -0.16 19.69 -27.24
CA ARG A 44 -1.07 19.06 -26.29
C ARG A 44 -0.51 17.82 -25.54
N ARG A 45 0.68 17.93 -24.94
CA ARG A 45 1.24 16.82 -24.18
C ARG A 45 0.97 16.98 -22.69
N ARG A 46 0.21 16.06 -22.12
CA ARG A 46 -0.11 16.05 -20.70
C ARG A 46 1.03 15.47 -19.85
N MET A 47 1.96 14.71 -20.47
CA MET A 47 3.12 14.14 -19.80
C MET A 47 4.40 14.79 -20.32
N GLY A 48 5.17 15.39 -19.41
CA GLY A 48 6.48 15.95 -19.73
C GLY A 48 7.48 14.87 -20.15
N ARG A 49 8.42 15.23 -21.00
CA ARG A 49 9.55 14.38 -21.40
C ARG A 49 10.75 14.70 -20.54
N ASP A 50 11.39 13.69 -19.98
CA ASP A 50 12.53 13.89 -19.12
C ASP A 50 13.67 14.65 -19.80
N ILE A 51 14.26 15.60 -19.07
CA ILE A 51 15.50 16.29 -19.43
C ILE A 51 16.60 15.67 -18.58
N ALA A 52 17.05 14.48 -18.97
CA ALA A 52 17.94 13.67 -18.19
C ALA A 52 19.28 14.36 -17.84
N GLY A 53 19.81 14.01 -16.68
CA GLY A 53 21.12 14.42 -16.21
C GLY A 53 21.20 15.86 -15.72
N VAL A 54 20.09 16.56 -15.50
CA VAL A 54 20.07 17.93 -14.98
C VAL A 54 19.30 17.98 -13.68
N VAL A 55 19.98 18.33 -12.59
CA VAL A 55 19.34 18.54 -11.30
C VAL A 55 19.95 19.72 -10.55
N ALA A 56 19.12 20.54 -9.94
CA ALA A 56 19.53 21.64 -9.09
C ALA A 56 19.02 21.43 -7.66
N TYR A 57 19.89 21.46 -6.69
CA TYR A 57 19.53 21.42 -5.28
C TYR A 57 19.32 22.84 -4.78
N VAL A 58 18.13 23.11 -4.26
CA VAL A 58 17.72 24.43 -3.84
C VAL A 58 17.51 24.44 -2.33
N ASP A 59 18.24 25.29 -1.63
CA ASP A 59 17.96 25.63 -0.23
C ASP A 59 16.73 26.54 -0.19
N LEU A 60 15.62 26.03 0.34
CA LEU A 60 14.36 26.76 0.43
C LEU A 60 14.41 27.94 1.40
N SER A 61 15.26 27.88 2.43
CA SER A 61 15.41 28.97 3.40
C SER A 61 16.19 30.14 2.81
N ALA A 62 17.32 29.86 2.18
CA ALA A 62 18.15 30.86 1.52
C ALA A 62 17.66 31.24 0.12
N LYS A 63 16.73 30.47 -0.46
CA LYS A 63 16.24 30.61 -1.85
C LYS A 63 17.39 30.61 -2.86
N LYS A 64 18.33 29.69 -2.69
CA LYS A 64 19.54 29.60 -3.52
C LYS A 64 19.78 28.17 -3.99
N VAL A 65 20.32 28.04 -5.21
CA VAL A 65 20.89 26.80 -5.69
C VAL A 65 22.22 26.57 -4.94
N VAL A 66 22.29 25.47 -4.18
CA VAL A 66 23.47 25.10 -3.39
C VAL A 66 24.33 24.06 -4.11
N LYS A 67 23.72 23.28 -5.02
CA LYS A 67 24.42 22.30 -5.84
C LYS A 67 23.73 22.22 -7.19
N PHE A 68 24.52 22.14 -8.25
CA PHE A 68 24.01 21.96 -9.62
C PHE A 68 24.78 20.83 -10.29
N ILE A 69 24.04 19.91 -10.90
CA ILE A 69 24.61 18.78 -11.64
C ILE A 69 24.15 18.89 -13.08
N ASP A 70 25.07 18.73 -14.02
CA ASP A 70 24.83 18.53 -15.45
C ASP A 70 25.71 17.33 -15.88
N ALA A 71 25.10 16.14 -15.94
CA ALA A 71 25.78 14.88 -16.24
C ALA A 71 25.99 14.64 -17.74
N GLY A 72 25.76 15.66 -18.57
CA GLY A 72 25.92 15.57 -20.01
C GLY A 72 24.59 15.58 -20.76
N GLU A 73 24.69 15.57 -22.09
CA GLU A 73 23.53 15.72 -22.97
C GLU A 73 22.96 14.37 -23.35
N VAL A 74 21.67 14.18 -23.09
CA VAL A 74 20.86 13.08 -23.58
C VAL A 74 19.76 13.69 -24.47
N PRO A 75 19.46 13.11 -25.63
CA PRO A 75 18.38 13.61 -26.48
C PRO A 75 17.04 13.57 -25.75
N ILE A 76 16.25 14.62 -25.90
CA ILE A 76 14.86 14.60 -25.40
C ILE A 76 14.07 13.67 -26.33
N PRO A 77 13.31 12.69 -25.79
CA PRO A 77 12.52 11.79 -26.62
C PRO A 77 11.53 12.56 -27.52
N GLU A 78 11.35 12.11 -28.76
CA GLU A 78 10.51 12.83 -29.72
C GLU A 78 9.02 12.80 -29.39
N GLY A 79 8.53 11.73 -28.76
CA GLY A 79 7.12 11.57 -28.48
C GLY A 79 6.79 10.77 -27.24
N THR A 80 5.84 11.28 -26.46
CA THR A 80 5.08 10.47 -25.52
C THR A 80 3.69 10.28 -26.10
N PRO A 81 3.23 9.04 -26.37
CA PRO A 81 1.84 8.81 -26.69
C PRO A 81 0.99 9.25 -25.49
N GLY A 82 -0.06 10.00 -25.76
CA GLY A 82 -1.07 10.32 -24.74
C GLY A 82 -2.00 9.14 -24.50
N PHE A 83 -2.83 9.27 -23.51
CA PHE A 83 -3.96 8.36 -23.25
C PHE A 83 -5.31 9.09 -23.38
N ASP A 84 -5.30 10.30 -23.94
CA ASP A 84 -6.53 11.01 -24.28
C ASP A 84 -7.19 10.41 -25.55
N PRO A 85 -8.48 10.71 -25.81
CA PRO A 85 -9.20 10.13 -26.94
C PRO A 85 -8.54 10.36 -28.31
N GLU A 86 -7.80 11.47 -28.47
CA GLU A 86 -7.11 11.79 -29.72
C GLU A 86 -5.90 10.87 -29.94
N ALA A 87 -5.16 10.58 -28.87
CA ALA A 87 -4.00 9.69 -28.89
C ALA A 87 -4.39 8.20 -29.00
N ILE A 88 -5.45 7.80 -28.30
CA ILE A 88 -5.98 6.42 -28.35
C ILE A 88 -6.60 6.13 -29.73
N GLY A 89 -7.21 7.13 -30.38
CA GLY A 89 -7.89 6.97 -31.65
C GLY A 89 -9.17 6.12 -31.53
N LYS A 90 -9.38 5.19 -32.48
CA LYS A 90 -10.59 4.37 -32.49
C LYS A 90 -10.57 3.34 -31.34
N THR A 91 -11.53 3.46 -30.43
CA THR A 91 -11.75 2.46 -29.39
C THR A 91 -12.41 1.20 -29.94
N ARG A 92 -12.25 0.07 -29.23
CA ARG A 92 -13.00 -1.15 -29.49
C ARG A 92 -14.49 -0.93 -29.20
N GLU A 93 -15.35 -1.82 -29.73
CA GLU A 93 -16.76 -1.85 -29.36
C GLU A 93 -16.93 -2.12 -27.86
N ALA A 94 -17.82 -1.37 -27.22
CA ALA A 94 -18.11 -1.56 -25.79
C ALA A 94 -18.76 -2.93 -25.56
N PRO A 95 -18.41 -3.64 -24.47
CA PRO A 95 -19.13 -4.84 -24.07
C PRO A 95 -20.58 -4.51 -23.71
N LYS A 96 -21.45 -5.52 -23.69
CA LYS A 96 -22.81 -5.37 -23.23
C LYS A 96 -22.81 -4.90 -21.77
N PRO A 97 -23.68 -3.95 -21.39
CA PRO A 97 -23.66 -3.38 -20.05
C PRO A 97 -23.99 -4.42 -18.97
N LEU A 98 -23.21 -4.38 -17.89
CA LEU A 98 -23.49 -5.07 -16.64
C LEU A 98 -24.19 -4.09 -15.70
N GLN A 99 -25.36 -4.44 -15.18
CA GLN A 99 -26.08 -3.62 -14.22
C GLN A 99 -25.94 -4.19 -12.81
N ILE A 100 -25.51 -3.35 -11.87
CA ILE A 100 -25.54 -3.62 -10.43
C ILE A 100 -26.71 -2.82 -9.88
N SER A 101 -27.68 -3.49 -9.27
CA SER A 101 -28.90 -2.85 -8.77
C SER A 101 -29.24 -3.34 -7.37
N GLN A 102 -29.53 -2.40 -6.48
CA GLN A 102 -30.05 -2.63 -5.14
C GLN A 102 -31.37 -1.86 -4.99
N PRO A 103 -32.49 -2.38 -5.56
CA PRO A 103 -33.77 -1.63 -5.62
C PRO A 103 -34.35 -1.31 -4.24
N ALA A 104 -34.02 -2.10 -3.22
CA ALA A 104 -34.44 -1.86 -1.84
C ALA A 104 -33.46 -0.95 -1.06
N GLY A 105 -32.42 -0.44 -1.71
CA GLY A 105 -31.36 0.33 -1.10
C GLY A 105 -30.19 -0.52 -0.63
N ALA A 106 -29.16 0.14 -0.10
CA ALA A 106 -28.00 -0.52 0.49
C ALA A 106 -28.37 -1.28 1.78
N SER A 107 -27.63 -2.36 2.08
CA SER A 107 -27.83 -3.12 3.32
C SER A 107 -26.97 -2.61 4.49
N PHE A 108 -26.17 -1.56 4.26
CA PHE A 108 -25.43 -0.88 5.31
C PHE A 108 -26.15 0.37 5.81
N GLU A 109 -25.89 0.75 7.03
CA GLU A 109 -26.33 2.00 7.64
C GLU A 109 -25.10 2.87 7.95
N VAL A 110 -25.24 4.19 7.75
CA VAL A 110 -24.20 5.19 8.08
C VAL A 110 -24.78 6.20 9.04
N HIS A 111 -24.17 6.33 10.22
CA HIS A 111 -24.54 7.29 11.27
C HIS A 111 -23.31 8.18 11.60
N GLY A 112 -23.17 9.28 10.87
CA GLY A 112 -21.96 10.11 10.93
C GLY A 112 -20.74 9.33 10.42
N HIS A 113 -19.80 9.01 11.30
CA HIS A 113 -18.62 8.19 10.97
C HIS A 113 -18.76 6.72 11.36
N GLU A 114 -19.91 6.28 11.86
CA GLU A 114 -20.18 4.89 12.19
C GLU A 114 -20.86 4.20 11.00
N ILE A 115 -20.37 3.02 10.64
CA ILE A 115 -20.95 2.14 9.62
C ILE A 115 -21.38 0.85 10.30
N ARG A 116 -22.59 0.39 9.98
CA ARG A 116 -23.13 -0.92 10.37
C ARG A 116 -23.48 -1.69 9.13
N TRP A 117 -22.96 -2.90 9.02
CA TRP A 117 -23.28 -3.80 7.93
C TRP A 117 -23.25 -5.25 8.39
N GLN A 118 -24.35 -5.97 8.15
CA GLN A 118 -24.48 -7.33 8.65
C GLN A 118 -24.09 -7.40 10.15
N LYS A 119 -23.10 -8.21 10.51
CA LYS A 119 -22.56 -8.30 11.86
C LYS A 119 -21.40 -7.34 12.15
N TRP A 120 -20.93 -6.60 11.15
CA TRP A 120 -19.84 -5.65 11.30
C TRP A 120 -20.31 -4.32 11.88
N ARG A 121 -19.48 -3.77 12.77
CA ARG A 121 -19.60 -2.44 13.37
C ARG A 121 -18.24 -1.78 13.28
N LEU A 122 -18.17 -0.61 12.69
CA LEU A 122 -16.89 0.09 12.48
C LEU A 122 -17.08 1.59 12.44
N ARG A 123 -15.98 2.31 12.62
CA ARG A 123 -15.87 3.74 12.38
C ARG A 123 -14.77 4.01 11.37
N TYR A 124 -14.92 5.11 10.65
CA TYR A 124 -13.92 5.57 9.70
C TYR A 124 -13.66 7.06 9.86
N SER A 125 -12.50 7.51 9.40
CA SER A 125 -12.18 8.92 9.22
C SER A 125 -11.22 9.09 8.05
N MET A 126 -11.21 10.30 7.48
CA MET A 126 -10.17 10.70 6.52
C MET A 126 -9.14 11.55 7.24
N ASN A 127 -7.87 11.18 7.15
CA ASN A 127 -6.72 11.85 7.73
C ASN A 127 -5.86 12.46 6.61
N ALA A 128 -5.39 13.70 6.80
CA ALA A 128 -4.62 14.41 5.78
C ALA A 128 -3.32 13.70 5.39
N ARG A 129 -2.69 12.96 6.31
CA ARG A 129 -1.46 12.21 6.06
C ARG A 129 -1.72 10.77 5.64
N GLU A 130 -2.60 10.06 6.37
CA GLU A 130 -2.79 8.61 6.22
C GLU A 130 -3.88 8.23 5.21
N GLY A 131 -4.74 9.18 4.80
CA GLY A 131 -5.94 8.89 4.03
C GLY A 131 -7.03 8.25 4.88
N LEU A 132 -7.59 7.14 4.45
CA LEU A 132 -8.67 6.45 5.14
C LEU A 132 -8.16 5.66 6.35
N VAL A 133 -8.72 5.95 7.51
CA VAL A 133 -8.41 5.29 8.79
C VAL A 133 -9.64 4.56 9.29
N LEU A 134 -9.50 3.27 9.60
CA LEU A 134 -10.51 2.52 10.35
C LEU A 134 -10.31 2.69 11.86
N SER A 135 -11.40 2.68 12.60
CA SER A 135 -11.39 2.67 14.06
C SER A 135 -12.49 1.80 14.63
N THR A 136 -12.24 1.19 15.78
CA THR A 136 -13.21 0.42 16.57
C THR A 136 -13.99 -0.60 15.74
N VAL A 137 -13.26 -1.40 14.94
CA VAL A 137 -13.85 -2.47 14.14
C VAL A 137 -14.17 -3.65 15.04
N GLY A 138 -15.41 -4.10 14.99
CA GLY A 138 -15.87 -5.25 15.74
C GLY A 138 -16.91 -6.05 14.97
N TYR A 139 -17.09 -7.29 15.40
CA TYR A 139 -18.04 -8.23 14.83
C TYR A 139 -19.07 -8.66 15.86
N GLU A 140 -20.35 -8.57 15.54
CA GLU A 140 -21.44 -8.99 16.44
C GLU A 140 -21.56 -10.51 16.46
N ASP A 141 -21.32 -11.08 17.62
CA ASP A 141 -21.41 -12.51 17.86
C ASP A 141 -21.98 -12.77 19.26
N GLN A 142 -22.91 -13.73 19.35
CA GLN A 142 -23.58 -14.12 20.60
C GLN A 142 -24.18 -12.93 21.38
N GLY A 143 -24.75 -11.95 20.65
CA GLY A 143 -25.45 -10.80 21.24
C GLY A 143 -24.55 -9.67 21.77
N ARG A 144 -23.25 -9.70 21.48
CA ARG A 144 -22.32 -8.63 21.80
C ARG A 144 -21.43 -8.28 20.60
N VAL A 145 -20.97 -7.03 20.52
CA VAL A 145 -19.93 -6.65 19.55
C VAL A 145 -18.57 -7.03 20.15
N ARG A 146 -17.88 -7.90 19.47
CA ARG A 146 -16.53 -8.37 19.83
C ARG A 146 -15.51 -7.55 19.06
N PRO A 147 -14.59 -6.83 19.73
CA PRO A 147 -13.57 -6.04 19.04
C PRO A 147 -12.59 -6.93 18.27
N VAL A 148 -12.14 -6.41 17.14
CA VAL A 148 -11.17 -7.05 16.24
C VAL A 148 -9.97 -6.14 16.04
N LEU A 149 -10.23 -4.87 15.65
CA LEU A 149 -9.20 -3.90 15.31
C LEU A 149 -9.58 -2.55 15.92
N TYR A 150 -8.74 -2.02 16.80
CA TYR A 150 -8.95 -0.69 17.37
C TYR A 150 -8.66 0.41 16.34
N ARG A 151 -7.53 0.29 15.61
CA ARG A 151 -7.15 1.24 14.58
C ARG A 151 -6.35 0.57 13.46
N GLY A 152 -6.75 0.80 12.21
CA GLY A 152 -6.06 0.34 11.00
C GLY A 152 -5.86 1.46 9.99
N SER A 153 -4.62 1.66 9.55
CA SER A 153 -4.28 2.67 8.55
C SER A 153 -2.98 2.33 7.83
N LEU A 154 -2.78 2.93 6.66
CA LEU A 154 -1.46 3.03 6.07
C LEU A 154 -0.61 3.95 6.97
N SER A 155 0.54 3.49 7.42
CA SER A 155 1.41 4.21 8.34
C SER A 155 2.52 4.97 7.63
N GLU A 156 3.07 4.38 6.59
CA GLU A 156 4.04 5.00 5.69
C GLU A 156 4.11 4.18 4.41
N MET A 157 4.53 4.82 3.33
CA MET A 157 4.96 4.13 2.13
C MET A 157 6.21 4.78 1.55
N VAL A 158 6.97 4.00 0.80
CA VAL A 158 8.15 4.49 0.10
C VAL A 158 8.26 3.82 -1.27
N VAL A 159 8.67 4.63 -2.26
CA VAL A 159 8.93 4.17 -3.62
C VAL A 159 10.39 4.43 -3.97
N PRO A 160 11.31 3.49 -3.69
CA PRO A 160 12.71 3.61 -4.07
C PRO A 160 12.91 3.22 -5.53
N TYR A 161 13.52 4.11 -6.31
CA TYR A 161 13.96 3.84 -7.69
C TYR A 161 15.39 3.33 -7.72
N GLY A 162 15.63 2.29 -8.52
CA GLY A 162 16.89 1.52 -8.54
C GLY A 162 17.97 2.07 -9.47
N ASP A 163 17.95 3.34 -9.87
CA ASP A 163 18.91 3.92 -10.81
C ASP A 163 19.96 4.80 -10.09
N PRO A 164 21.27 4.55 -10.25
CA PRO A 164 22.33 5.31 -9.59
C PRO A 164 22.67 6.64 -10.27
N ALA A 165 22.00 7.03 -11.36
CA ALA A 165 22.28 8.28 -12.06
C ALA A 165 22.10 9.49 -11.13
N PRO A 166 22.84 10.59 -11.35
CA PRO A 166 22.86 11.74 -10.44
C PRO A 166 21.51 12.42 -10.22
N ASP A 167 20.60 12.32 -11.17
CA ASP A 167 19.23 12.83 -11.14
C ASP A 167 18.20 11.79 -10.70
N TRP A 168 18.64 10.53 -10.41
CA TRP A 168 17.75 9.42 -10.07
C TRP A 168 17.99 8.84 -8.67
N TYR A 169 19.24 8.73 -8.19
CA TYR A 169 19.52 8.09 -6.90
C TYR A 169 18.79 8.72 -5.71
N ILE A 170 18.36 9.99 -5.85
CA ILE A 170 17.60 10.72 -4.84
C ILE A 170 16.12 10.37 -4.85
N LYS A 171 15.61 9.74 -5.92
CA LYS A 171 14.20 9.43 -6.07
C LYS A 171 13.82 8.26 -5.16
N ASN A 172 13.37 8.59 -3.96
CA ASN A 172 12.85 7.69 -2.95
C ASN A 172 11.67 8.41 -2.30
N ALA A 173 10.48 8.28 -2.91
CA ALA A 173 9.30 9.01 -2.51
C ALA A 173 8.70 8.42 -1.21
N PHE A 174 8.62 9.21 -0.15
CA PHE A 174 7.88 8.89 1.07
C PHE A 174 6.52 9.60 1.00
N ASP A 175 5.59 9.03 0.23
CA ASP A 175 4.36 9.70 -0.18
C ASP A 175 3.47 10.14 1.00
N MET A 176 3.55 9.45 2.15
CA MET A 176 2.87 9.89 3.35
C MET A 176 3.68 10.91 4.14
N GLY A 177 4.93 10.58 4.46
CA GLY A 177 5.75 11.38 5.39
C GLY A 177 6.27 12.67 4.79
N GLU A 178 6.48 12.74 3.49
CA GLU A 178 6.95 13.91 2.77
C GLU A 178 5.82 14.74 2.17
N ASP A 179 4.76 14.08 1.64
CA ASP A 179 3.73 14.75 0.85
C ASP A 179 2.34 14.75 1.49
N SER A 180 2.11 13.96 2.56
CA SER A 180 0.79 13.85 3.22
C SER A 180 -0.26 13.26 2.26
N MET A 181 -0.13 11.99 1.96
CA MET A 181 -0.87 11.27 0.92
C MET A 181 -2.40 11.45 0.98
N GLY A 182 -3.00 11.58 2.16
CA GLY A 182 -4.43 11.80 2.29
C GLY A 182 -4.91 13.12 1.68
N ARG A 183 -4.04 14.13 1.56
CA ARG A 183 -4.36 15.40 0.85
C ARG A 183 -4.40 15.23 -0.68
N TYR A 184 -3.93 14.11 -1.19
CA TYR A 184 -3.99 13.74 -2.61
C TYR A 184 -5.17 12.82 -2.93
N ALA A 185 -6.15 12.72 -2.02
CA ALA A 185 -7.40 12.03 -2.30
C ALA A 185 -8.05 12.62 -3.56
N VAL A 186 -8.30 11.76 -4.55
CA VAL A 186 -8.96 12.19 -5.79
C VAL A 186 -10.47 12.31 -5.58
N PRO A 187 -11.15 13.28 -6.21
CA PRO A 187 -12.60 13.36 -6.19
C PRO A 187 -13.21 12.25 -7.05
N LEU A 188 -13.62 11.15 -6.41
CA LEU A 188 -14.07 9.92 -7.08
C LEU A 188 -15.22 10.17 -8.05
N GLU A 189 -15.15 9.58 -9.25
CA GLU A 189 -16.15 9.68 -10.30
C GLU A 189 -17.07 8.45 -10.30
N PRO A 190 -18.40 8.63 -10.12
CA PRO A 190 -19.36 7.52 -10.22
C PRO A 190 -19.29 6.83 -11.58
N LEU A 191 -19.41 5.50 -11.59
CA LEU A 191 -19.33 4.63 -12.76
C LEU A 191 -17.94 4.49 -13.40
N THR A 192 -16.98 5.30 -12.98
CA THR A 192 -15.59 5.22 -13.43
C THR A 192 -14.71 4.64 -12.33
N ASP A 193 -14.67 5.31 -11.16
CA ASP A 193 -13.81 4.91 -10.03
C ASP A 193 -14.56 4.06 -9.01
N ALA A 194 -15.89 4.05 -9.07
CA ALA A 194 -16.76 3.31 -8.17
C ALA A 194 -18.02 2.81 -8.89
N PRO A 195 -18.62 1.68 -8.44
CA PRO A 195 -19.83 1.15 -9.04
C PRO A 195 -21.05 2.07 -8.78
N ALA A 196 -22.13 1.85 -9.57
CA ALA A 196 -23.32 2.67 -9.53
C ALA A 196 -24.05 2.72 -8.16
N ASN A 197 -23.86 1.71 -7.33
CA ASN A 197 -24.44 1.60 -5.99
C ASN A 197 -23.54 2.18 -4.88
N ALA A 198 -22.47 2.88 -5.22
CA ALA A 198 -21.57 3.48 -4.24
C ALA A 198 -22.18 4.73 -3.57
N THR A 199 -21.95 4.84 -2.27
CA THR A 199 -22.15 6.05 -1.47
C THR A 199 -20.80 6.73 -1.30
N PHE A 200 -20.75 8.05 -1.46
CA PHE A 200 -19.51 8.83 -1.36
C PHE A 200 -19.48 9.68 -0.11
N PHE A 201 -18.28 9.90 0.41
CA PHE A 201 -18.04 10.74 1.58
C PHE A 201 -17.05 11.84 1.25
N ASP A 202 -17.36 13.05 1.67
CA ASP A 202 -16.44 14.18 1.61
C ASP A 202 -15.44 14.13 2.77
N ALA A 203 -14.26 14.74 2.57
CA ALA A 203 -13.31 15.00 3.64
C ALA A 203 -13.04 16.50 3.75
N VAL A 204 -12.64 16.94 4.94
CA VAL A 204 -12.23 18.32 5.18
C VAL A 204 -10.83 18.30 5.81
N PHE A 205 -9.88 18.94 5.15
CA PHE A 205 -8.52 19.10 5.65
C PHE A 205 -8.17 20.57 5.79
N ALA A 206 -7.09 20.86 6.51
CA ALA A 206 -6.54 22.20 6.57
C ALA A 206 -5.62 22.47 5.38
N ASP A 207 -5.68 23.68 4.81
CA ASP A 207 -4.65 24.19 3.91
C ASP A 207 -3.37 24.56 4.67
N GLU A 208 -2.37 25.09 3.97
CA GLU A 208 -1.08 25.51 4.54
C GLU A 208 -1.19 26.70 5.50
N LYS A 209 -2.34 27.38 5.52
CA LYS A 209 -2.66 28.52 6.39
C LYS A 209 -3.62 28.15 7.51
N GLY A 210 -4.06 26.88 7.55
CA GLY A 210 -5.02 26.38 8.53
C GLY A 210 -6.48 26.61 8.14
N HIS A 211 -6.80 27.05 6.93
CA HIS A 211 -8.19 27.17 6.47
C HIS A 211 -8.74 25.81 6.04
N PRO A 212 -10.03 25.52 6.29
CA PRO A 212 -10.64 24.28 5.84
C PRO A 212 -10.77 24.24 4.32
N ILE A 213 -10.35 23.12 3.72
CA ILE A 213 -10.58 22.79 2.32
C ILE A 213 -11.45 21.54 2.27
N ASN A 214 -12.52 21.60 1.49
CA ASN A 214 -13.37 20.45 1.23
C ASN A 214 -12.80 19.60 0.08
N PHE A 215 -12.71 18.28 0.32
CA PHE A 215 -12.35 17.26 -0.66
C PHE A 215 -13.62 16.46 -0.96
N PRO A 216 -14.34 16.76 -2.05
CA PRO A 216 -15.59 16.11 -2.36
C PRO A 216 -15.35 14.66 -2.80
N ARG A 217 -16.21 13.76 -2.39
CA ARG A 217 -16.17 12.34 -2.74
C ARG A 217 -14.77 11.71 -2.51
N ALA A 218 -14.17 12.03 -1.37
CA ALA A 218 -12.81 11.57 -1.01
C ALA A 218 -12.75 10.08 -0.64
N ALA A 219 -13.89 9.48 -0.28
CA ALA A 219 -14.00 8.06 0.02
C ALA A 219 -15.33 7.50 -0.54
N MET A 220 -15.37 6.18 -0.72
CA MET A 220 -16.52 5.43 -1.23
C MET A 220 -16.86 4.25 -0.34
N LEU A 221 -18.16 3.93 -0.28
CA LEU A 221 -18.70 2.76 0.41
C LEU A 221 -19.71 2.07 -0.50
N TYR A 222 -19.54 0.78 -0.76
CA TYR A 222 -20.46 0.02 -1.58
C TYR A 222 -20.45 -1.47 -1.23
N GLU A 223 -21.52 -2.15 -1.65
CA GLU A 223 -21.59 -3.61 -1.60
C GLU A 223 -21.30 -4.19 -2.97
N ARG A 224 -20.53 -5.28 -2.99
CA ARG A 224 -20.29 -6.07 -4.19
C ARG A 224 -20.59 -7.55 -3.96
N ASP A 225 -20.74 -8.27 -5.06
CA ASP A 225 -20.85 -9.71 -5.03
C ASP A 225 -19.53 -10.34 -4.61
N GLY A 226 -19.52 -11.05 -3.48
CA GLY A 226 -18.35 -11.74 -2.92
C GLY A 226 -18.13 -13.16 -3.48
N GLY A 227 -18.87 -13.54 -4.51
CA GLY A 227 -18.72 -14.88 -5.10
C GLY A 227 -19.25 -16.00 -4.21
N LEU A 228 -18.58 -17.13 -4.21
CA LEU A 228 -18.93 -18.30 -3.41
C LEU A 228 -18.45 -18.12 -1.97
N LEU A 229 -19.38 -18.07 -1.02
CA LEU A 229 -19.08 -17.93 0.40
C LEU A 229 -18.74 -19.28 1.06
N TRP A 230 -19.58 -20.29 0.83
CA TRP A 230 -19.34 -21.67 1.21
C TRP A 230 -20.17 -22.64 0.38
N MET A 231 -19.68 -23.86 0.21
CA MET A 231 -20.35 -24.87 -0.61
C MET A 231 -19.95 -26.29 -0.18
N HIS A 232 -20.92 -27.20 -0.20
CA HIS A 232 -20.68 -28.62 -0.29
C HIS A 232 -21.62 -29.27 -1.30
N TYR A 233 -21.07 -30.10 -2.17
CA TYR A 233 -21.83 -30.89 -3.14
C TYR A 233 -21.61 -32.37 -2.92
N ASN A 234 -22.69 -33.12 -2.77
CA ASN A 234 -22.64 -34.58 -2.61
C ASN A 234 -23.67 -35.24 -3.56
N ARG A 235 -23.19 -36.13 -4.41
CA ARG A 235 -23.98 -36.83 -5.46
C ARG A 235 -25.07 -37.76 -4.89
N GLY A 236 -25.29 -37.96 -3.73
CA GLY A 236 -26.33 -38.85 -3.17
C GLY A 236 -26.79 -38.39 -1.79
N GLY A 237 -26.42 -37.19 -1.43
CA GLY A 237 -26.70 -36.65 -0.12
C GLY A 237 -27.04 -35.16 -0.13
N LEU A 238 -26.84 -34.52 1.02
CA LEU A 238 -27.11 -33.12 1.21
C LEU A 238 -26.10 -32.27 0.43
N SER A 239 -26.60 -31.39 -0.43
CA SER A 239 -25.82 -30.37 -1.13
C SER A 239 -26.36 -29.00 -0.81
N ALA A 240 -25.48 -28.06 -0.46
CA ALA A 240 -25.84 -26.68 -0.15
C ALA A 240 -24.71 -25.72 -0.52
N SER A 241 -25.06 -24.50 -0.86
CA SER A 241 -24.12 -23.41 -1.13
C SER A 241 -24.71 -22.06 -0.71
N ARG A 242 -23.85 -21.12 -0.45
CA ARG A 242 -24.20 -19.70 -0.26
C ARG A 242 -23.28 -18.84 -1.10
N ARG A 243 -23.86 -17.76 -1.63
CA ARG A 243 -23.13 -16.70 -2.29
C ARG A 243 -22.92 -15.58 -1.29
N GLY A 244 -21.69 -15.07 -1.21
CA GLY A 244 -21.32 -14.02 -0.29
C GLY A 244 -21.58 -12.64 -0.84
N ARG A 245 -21.63 -11.69 0.05
CA ARG A 245 -21.58 -10.26 -0.23
C ARG A 245 -20.40 -9.66 0.53
N GLU A 246 -19.81 -8.64 -0.03
CA GLU A 246 -18.71 -7.89 0.57
C GLU A 246 -19.09 -6.42 0.71
N LEU A 247 -18.71 -5.80 1.81
CA LEU A 247 -18.75 -4.35 1.96
C LEU A 247 -17.36 -3.81 1.70
N VAL A 248 -17.25 -2.85 0.78
CA VAL A 248 -15.98 -2.20 0.42
C VAL A 248 -16.02 -0.74 0.88
N LEU A 249 -15.05 -0.36 1.68
CA LEU A 249 -14.79 1.03 2.08
C LEU A 249 -13.42 1.44 1.57
N GLY A 250 -13.38 2.32 0.57
CA GLY A 250 -12.16 2.63 -0.16
C GLY A 250 -11.97 4.11 -0.46
N TRP A 251 -10.77 4.43 -0.92
CA TRP A 251 -10.38 5.74 -1.40
C TRP A 251 -9.24 5.61 -2.41
N ILE A 252 -9.00 6.66 -3.22
CA ILE A 252 -7.91 6.71 -4.20
C ILE A 252 -7.07 7.95 -3.94
N ALA A 253 -5.75 7.79 -4.00
CA ALA A 253 -4.79 8.87 -3.94
C ALA A 253 -4.00 8.97 -5.26
N GLY A 254 -3.96 10.17 -5.84
CA GLY A 254 -3.09 10.46 -6.98
C GLY A 254 -1.84 11.20 -6.51
N VAL A 255 -0.73 10.48 -6.33
CA VAL A 255 0.52 11.04 -5.79
C VAL A 255 1.61 11.01 -6.86
N GLY A 256 2.04 12.19 -7.31
CA GLY A 256 3.05 12.30 -8.36
C GLY A 256 2.57 11.66 -9.67
N ASN A 257 3.20 10.57 -10.05
CA ASN A 257 2.90 9.82 -11.26
C ASN A 257 2.07 8.54 -11.02
N TYR A 258 1.79 8.20 -9.76
CA TYR A 258 1.05 7.00 -9.39
C TYR A 258 -0.33 7.32 -8.82
N ASP A 259 -1.27 6.43 -9.12
CA ASP A 259 -2.61 6.39 -8.55
C ASP A 259 -2.75 5.10 -7.74
N TYR A 260 -3.06 5.23 -6.45
CA TYR A 260 -3.22 4.11 -5.53
C TYR A 260 -4.64 4.05 -5.01
N ALA A 261 -5.35 2.94 -5.22
CA ALA A 261 -6.60 2.67 -4.54
C ALA A 261 -6.37 1.76 -3.34
N PHE A 262 -6.93 2.13 -2.19
CA PHE A 262 -6.88 1.36 -0.94
C PHE A 262 -8.30 1.06 -0.50
N SER A 263 -8.61 -0.23 -0.34
CA SER A 263 -9.96 -0.68 0.01
C SER A 263 -9.94 -1.68 1.15
N TRP A 264 -10.59 -1.32 2.25
CA TRP A 264 -10.95 -2.28 3.29
C TRP A 264 -12.17 -3.07 2.86
N VAL A 265 -12.07 -4.39 2.90
CA VAL A 265 -13.12 -5.31 2.45
C VAL A 265 -13.58 -6.16 3.62
N PHE A 266 -14.86 -6.02 3.95
CA PHE A 266 -15.51 -6.75 5.05
C PHE A 266 -16.27 -7.94 4.48
N HIS A 267 -15.97 -9.14 4.95
CA HIS A 267 -16.62 -10.38 4.52
C HIS A 267 -17.60 -10.88 5.58
N GLU A 268 -18.65 -11.60 5.14
CA GLU A 268 -19.67 -12.14 6.04
C GLU A 268 -19.15 -13.26 6.96
N ASP A 269 -18.01 -13.85 6.65
CA ASP A 269 -17.32 -14.87 7.47
C ASP A 269 -16.42 -14.31 8.56
N GLY A 270 -16.41 -12.99 8.74
CA GLY A 270 -15.57 -12.32 9.72
C GLY A 270 -14.15 -12.00 9.24
N THR A 271 -13.81 -12.27 8.00
CA THR A 271 -12.54 -11.86 7.38
C THR A 271 -12.57 -10.35 7.08
N LEU A 272 -11.46 -9.66 7.33
CA LEU A 272 -11.22 -8.28 6.96
C LEU A 272 -10.04 -8.22 5.99
N GLY A 273 -10.30 -7.83 4.73
CA GLY A 273 -9.30 -7.68 3.69
C GLY A 273 -8.79 -6.25 3.55
N MET A 274 -7.57 -6.10 3.08
CA MET A 274 -7.03 -4.87 2.49
C MET A 274 -6.67 -5.17 1.05
N GLU A 275 -7.30 -4.47 0.11
CA GLU A 275 -6.95 -4.47 -1.30
C GLU A 275 -6.19 -3.19 -1.63
N VAL A 276 -5.11 -3.32 -2.39
CA VAL A 276 -4.30 -2.22 -2.89
C VAL A 276 -4.19 -2.37 -4.40
N GLU A 277 -4.61 -1.34 -5.12
CA GLU A 277 -4.51 -1.27 -6.57
C GLU A 277 -3.52 -0.18 -6.95
N LEU A 278 -2.53 -0.53 -7.75
CA LEU A 278 -1.49 0.38 -8.22
C LEU A 278 -1.74 0.69 -9.70
N ALA A 279 -1.88 1.95 -10.03
CA ALA A 279 -2.14 2.46 -11.38
C ALA A 279 -1.30 3.73 -11.66
N GLY A 280 -1.62 4.44 -12.74
CA GLY A 280 -0.94 5.67 -13.13
C GLY A 280 0.08 5.46 -14.25
N PHE A 281 1.09 6.29 -14.31
CA PHE A 281 2.16 6.15 -15.29
C PHE A 281 3.54 6.05 -14.62
N MET A 282 4.40 5.24 -15.22
CA MET A 282 5.75 5.03 -14.71
C MET A 282 6.60 6.30 -14.80
N ASP A 283 7.40 6.57 -13.79
CA ASP A 283 8.44 7.57 -13.91
C ASP A 283 9.53 7.06 -14.87
N THR A 284 9.83 7.86 -15.90
CA THR A 284 10.67 7.48 -17.03
C THR A 284 11.84 8.40 -17.20
N LYS A 285 12.92 7.87 -17.77
CA LYS A 285 14.16 8.57 -18.03
C LYS A 285 14.48 8.57 -19.53
N ALA A 286 14.97 9.70 -20.02
CA ALA A 286 15.49 9.79 -21.37
C ALA A 286 16.85 9.07 -21.49
N VAL A 287 17.04 8.32 -22.57
CA VAL A 287 18.27 7.58 -22.88
C VAL A 287 18.67 7.74 -24.35
N ARG A 288 19.92 7.44 -24.70
CA ARG A 288 20.38 7.46 -26.10
C ARG A 288 19.86 6.29 -26.91
N ALA A 289 19.60 5.16 -26.26
CA ALA A 289 19.11 3.96 -26.91
C ALA A 289 17.71 4.16 -27.50
N SER A 290 17.55 3.83 -28.78
CA SER A 290 16.23 3.76 -29.45
C SER A 290 15.75 2.30 -29.63
N SER A 291 16.60 1.33 -29.28
CA SER A 291 16.36 -0.09 -29.38
C SER A 291 16.92 -0.83 -28.18
N ALA A 292 16.26 -1.88 -27.73
CA ALA A 292 16.74 -2.74 -26.65
C ALA A 292 18.02 -3.52 -26.98
N LEU A 293 18.44 -3.52 -28.26
CA LEU A 293 19.69 -4.12 -28.72
C LEU A 293 20.87 -3.13 -28.69
N ALA A 294 20.65 -1.87 -28.29
CA ALA A 294 21.71 -0.88 -28.20
C ALA A 294 22.63 -1.18 -27.00
N ASP A 295 23.91 -0.93 -27.17
CA ASP A 295 24.90 -0.96 -26.08
C ASP A 295 24.82 0.39 -25.33
N ASP A 296 23.83 0.50 -24.44
CA ASP A 296 23.62 1.67 -23.59
C ASP A 296 23.55 1.24 -22.11
N PRO A 297 24.53 1.65 -21.26
CA PRO A 297 24.55 1.27 -19.85
C PRO A 297 23.27 1.68 -19.08
N ALA A 298 22.55 2.69 -19.56
CA ALA A 298 21.31 3.13 -18.92
C ALA A 298 20.18 2.07 -18.97
N LEU A 299 20.28 1.09 -19.90
CA LEU A 299 19.32 -0.02 -20.00
C LEU A 299 19.48 -1.03 -18.86
N ALA A 300 20.57 -1.01 -18.11
CA ALA A 300 20.78 -1.93 -16.97
C ALA A 300 19.82 -1.65 -15.80
N TYR A 301 19.33 -0.41 -15.65
CA TYR A 301 18.54 0.04 -14.50
C TYR A 301 17.05 0.22 -14.80
N GLY A 302 16.60 -0.25 -15.97
CA GLY A 302 15.21 -0.14 -16.37
C GLY A 302 14.92 -0.88 -17.68
N ARG A 303 13.71 -0.72 -18.15
CA ARG A 303 13.25 -1.32 -19.42
C ARG A 303 12.95 -0.23 -20.44
N LEU A 304 13.45 -0.40 -21.65
CA LEU A 304 13.05 0.45 -22.77
C LEU A 304 11.58 0.18 -23.10
N VAL A 305 10.72 1.18 -22.93
CA VAL A 305 9.27 1.08 -23.16
C VAL A 305 8.83 1.82 -24.42
N ALA A 306 9.65 2.75 -24.90
CA ALA A 306 9.52 3.44 -26.18
C ALA A 306 10.91 3.87 -26.66
N PRO A 307 11.09 4.28 -27.94
CA PRO A 307 12.36 4.82 -28.40
C PRO A 307 12.86 5.96 -27.53
N ASN A 308 14.07 5.82 -27.01
CA ASN A 308 14.73 6.79 -26.10
C ASN A 308 14.05 6.99 -24.74
N ILE A 309 13.14 6.08 -24.32
CA ILE A 309 12.45 6.14 -23.03
C ILE A 309 12.64 4.83 -22.27
N VAL A 310 13.26 4.92 -21.10
CA VAL A 310 13.40 3.82 -20.16
C VAL A 310 12.49 4.08 -18.95
N ALA A 311 11.67 3.10 -18.60
CA ALA A 311 11.01 3.04 -17.30
C ALA A 311 11.95 2.38 -16.29
N VAL A 312 12.25 3.06 -15.20
CA VAL A 312 13.24 2.65 -14.21
C VAL A 312 12.68 1.57 -13.30
N TYR A 313 13.48 0.54 -12.95
CA TYR A 313 13.10 -0.47 -11.95
C TYR A 313 12.91 0.19 -10.58
N HIS A 314 11.81 -0.14 -9.92
CA HIS A 314 11.49 0.41 -8.61
C HIS A 314 10.63 -0.56 -7.79
N GLN A 315 10.49 -0.25 -6.52
CA GLN A 315 9.65 -1.00 -5.61
C GLN A 315 8.67 -0.07 -4.91
N HIS A 316 7.55 -0.62 -4.47
CA HIS A 316 6.59 0.05 -3.59
C HIS A 316 6.54 -0.71 -2.28
N PHE A 317 6.78 -0.04 -1.16
CA PHE A 317 6.64 -0.62 0.17
C PHE A 317 5.54 0.12 0.93
N PHE A 318 4.52 -0.61 1.32
CA PHE A 318 3.39 -0.10 2.10
C PHE A 318 3.47 -0.68 3.51
N CYS A 319 3.62 0.16 4.52
CA CYS A 319 3.61 -0.26 5.92
C CYS A 319 2.26 0.08 6.55
N PHE A 320 1.47 -0.93 6.86
CA PHE A 320 0.19 -0.79 7.56
C PHE A 320 0.40 -0.90 9.07
N ARG A 321 -0.18 0.05 9.82
CA ARG A 321 -0.30 -0.02 11.28
C ARG A 321 -1.62 -0.67 11.62
N LEU A 322 -1.57 -1.84 12.24
CA LEU A 322 -2.71 -2.66 12.60
C LEU A 322 -2.72 -2.85 14.12
N ASP A 323 -3.52 -2.06 14.78
CA ASP A 323 -3.73 -2.07 16.23
C ASP A 323 -4.90 -3.03 16.53
N LEU A 324 -4.55 -4.31 16.76
CA LEU A 324 -5.54 -5.36 16.90
C LEU A 324 -5.93 -5.56 18.37
N ASP A 325 -7.21 -5.38 18.64
CA ASP A 325 -7.86 -5.61 19.93
C ASP A 325 -8.71 -6.90 19.90
N VAL A 326 -8.08 -8.03 19.72
CA VAL A 326 -8.81 -9.31 19.57
C VAL A 326 -9.57 -9.67 20.84
N ASP A 327 -10.89 -9.46 20.79
CA ASP A 327 -11.85 -9.64 21.91
C ASP A 327 -11.45 -8.84 23.18
N GLY A 328 -10.75 -7.71 22.99
CA GLY A 328 -10.34 -6.75 24.01
C GLY A 328 -8.85 -6.41 23.98
N ALA A 329 -8.52 -5.17 24.40
CA ALA A 329 -7.16 -4.67 24.52
C ALA A 329 -6.40 -5.28 25.72
N GLY A 330 -5.06 -5.20 25.71
CA GLY A 330 -4.20 -5.44 26.86
C GLY A 330 -4.09 -6.89 27.31
N LYS A 331 -4.52 -7.87 26.49
CA LYS A 331 -4.39 -9.30 26.71
C LYS A 331 -4.04 -10.06 25.44
N ASN A 332 -3.44 -9.34 24.49
CA ASN A 332 -3.06 -9.89 23.21
C ASN A 332 -1.59 -10.33 23.20
N SER A 333 -1.31 -11.36 22.47
CA SER A 333 0.05 -11.87 22.21
C SER A 333 0.16 -12.27 20.75
N VAL A 334 1.37 -12.25 20.21
CA VAL A 334 1.61 -12.57 18.80
C VAL A 334 2.33 -13.91 18.66
N MET A 335 1.86 -14.74 17.74
CA MET A 335 2.48 -16.02 17.39
C MET A 335 2.83 -16.09 15.91
N GLU A 336 3.95 -16.73 15.63
CA GLU A 336 4.31 -17.18 14.28
C GLU A 336 3.85 -18.62 14.08
N MET A 337 3.27 -18.92 12.92
CA MET A 337 2.85 -20.24 12.49
C MET A 337 3.68 -20.66 11.27
N ASN A 338 4.36 -21.79 11.36
CA ASN A 338 5.10 -22.40 10.26
C ASN A 338 4.62 -23.83 10.03
N THR A 339 4.48 -24.22 8.76
CA THR A 339 4.23 -25.61 8.37
C THR A 339 5.57 -26.29 8.08
N GLU A 340 5.82 -27.42 8.70
CA GLU A 340 7.08 -28.16 8.61
C GLU A 340 6.82 -29.63 8.25
N SER A 341 7.64 -30.20 7.35
CA SER A 341 7.65 -31.64 7.13
C SER A 341 8.05 -32.39 8.37
N THR A 342 7.34 -33.45 8.69
CA THR A 342 7.75 -34.38 9.76
C THR A 342 8.86 -35.29 9.23
N PRO A 343 10.02 -35.36 9.90
CA PRO A 343 11.08 -36.30 9.49
C PRO A 343 10.57 -37.74 9.41
N GLY A 344 11.14 -38.51 8.51
CA GLY A 344 10.86 -39.93 8.39
C GLY A 344 11.27 -40.67 9.66
N ALA A 345 10.31 -41.37 10.25
CA ALA A 345 10.48 -42.18 11.46
C ALA A 345 9.41 -43.26 11.50
N ALA A 346 9.42 -44.11 12.51
CA ALA A 346 8.37 -45.10 12.71
C ALA A 346 6.94 -44.50 12.74
N ALA A 347 6.82 -43.27 13.17
CA ALA A 347 5.55 -42.52 13.18
C ALA A 347 5.15 -41.92 11.82
N ASN A 348 6.04 -41.88 10.82
CA ASN A 348 5.81 -41.36 9.49
C ASN A 348 6.50 -42.23 8.43
N PRO A 349 6.12 -43.50 8.29
CA PRO A 349 6.79 -44.44 7.38
C PRO A 349 6.63 -44.08 5.92
N GLU A 350 5.54 -43.39 5.55
CA GLU A 350 5.26 -42.96 4.17
C GLU A 350 5.87 -41.61 3.83
N HIS A 351 6.51 -40.92 4.77
CA HIS A 351 7.17 -39.60 4.60
C HIS A 351 6.26 -38.48 4.06
N ASN A 352 4.95 -38.59 4.25
CA ASN A 352 3.96 -37.62 3.74
C ASN A 352 3.32 -36.73 4.84
N ALA A 353 3.72 -36.89 6.08
CA ALA A 353 3.19 -36.10 7.17
C ALA A 353 3.87 -34.72 7.30
N PHE A 354 3.09 -33.74 7.68
CA PHE A 354 3.55 -32.39 8.04
C PHE A 354 2.74 -31.87 9.22
N VAL A 355 3.29 -30.90 9.92
CA VAL A 355 2.68 -30.29 11.11
C VAL A 355 2.75 -28.78 11.03
N THR A 356 1.83 -28.09 11.69
CA THR A 356 1.93 -26.67 11.96
C THR A 356 2.57 -26.46 13.33
N LYS A 357 3.66 -25.73 13.36
CA LYS A 357 4.36 -25.33 14.58
C LYS A 357 4.07 -23.88 14.88
N GLU A 358 3.65 -23.62 16.10
CA GLU A 358 3.36 -22.27 16.60
C GLU A 358 4.46 -21.84 17.57
N THR A 359 4.93 -20.61 17.43
CA THR A 359 5.96 -20.01 18.29
C THR A 359 5.48 -18.65 18.79
N MET A 360 5.37 -18.50 20.10
CA MET A 360 5.03 -17.23 20.75
C MET A 360 6.20 -16.26 20.65
N PHE A 361 5.92 -15.00 20.39
CA PHE A 361 6.88 -13.92 20.56
C PHE A 361 6.68 -13.27 21.93
N HIS A 362 7.76 -13.11 22.67
CA HIS A 362 7.75 -12.50 24.00
C HIS A 362 8.20 -11.04 23.97
N THR A 363 9.07 -10.69 23.01
CA THR A 363 9.63 -9.35 22.90
C THR A 363 9.59 -8.84 21.45
N GLU A 364 9.68 -7.52 21.30
CA GLU A 364 9.71 -6.84 19.99
C GLU A 364 10.78 -7.43 19.05
N GLY A 365 11.99 -7.73 19.60
CA GLY A 365 13.10 -8.25 18.80
C GLY A 365 12.82 -9.65 18.22
N GLU A 366 12.03 -10.47 18.91
CA GLU A 366 11.63 -11.78 18.42
C GLU A 366 10.61 -11.70 17.29
N ALA A 367 9.88 -10.59 17.21
CA ALA A 367 8.80 -10.39 16.25
C ALA A 367 9.24 -9.69 14.95
N VAL A 368 10.52 -9.44 14.75
CA VAL A 368 11.06 -8.92 13.48
C VAL A 368 11.17 -10.07 12.49
N ARG A 369 10.23 -10.15 11.53
CA ARG A 369 10.08 -11.34 10.68
C ARG A 369 9.95 -11.03 9.19
N LEU A 370 10.60 -11.85 8.38
CA LEU A 370 10.34 -11.96 6.96
C LEU A 370 9.33 -13.08 6.68
N LEU A 371 8.56 -12.93 5.59
CA LEU A 371 7.80 -14.03 5.02
C LEU A 371 8.71 -15.22 4.71
N ASN A 372 8.15 -16.42 4.82
CA ASN A 372 8.81 -17.64 4.42
C ASN A 372 7.82 -18.54 3.66
N LEU A 373 7.90 -18.49 2.36
CA LEU A 373 7.05 -19.29 1.48
C LEU A 373 7.25 -20.80 1.71
N ALA A 374 8.48 -21.22 2.01
CA ALA A 374 8.83 -22.63 2.21
C ALA A 374 8.16 -23.23 3.46
N SER A 375 7.75 -22.41 4.43
CA SER A 375 7.05 -22.85 5.64
C SER A 375 5.60 -22.36 5.72
N ASN A 376 5.06 -21.78 4.65
CA ASN A 376 3.71 -21.19 4.65
C ASN A 376 3.49 -20.29 5.88
N ARG A 377 4.47 -19.41 6.15
CA ARG A 377 4.50 -18.59 7.37
C ARG A 377 3.35 -17.61 7.43
N HIS A 378 2.66 -17.63 8.59
CA HIS A 378 1.62 -16.67 8.96
C HIS A 378 1.86 -16.18 10.39
N TRP A 379 1.18 -15.10 10.77
CA TRP A 379 1.22 -14.57 12.13
C TRP A 379 -0.20 -14.38 12.63
N LYS A 380 -0.43 -14.66 13.90
CA LYS A 380 -1.72 -14.45 14.54
C LYS A 380 -1.58 -13.62 15.81
N VAL A 381 -2.54 -12.73 16.02
CA VAL A 381 -2.76 -12.04 17.30
C VAL A 381 -3.84 -12.79 18.03
N MET A 382 -3.57 -13.18 19.26
CA MET A 382 -4.50 -13.95 20.07
C MET A 382 -4.72 -13.33 21.45
N ASN A 383 -5.97 -13.41 21.93
CA ASN A 383 -6.30 -13.07 23.30
C ASN A 383 -6.20 -14.32 24.17
N THR A 384 -5.19 -14.34 25.06
CA THR A 384 -4.92 -15.51 25.90
C THR A 384 -5.95 -15.73 27.01
N SER A 385 -6.73 -14.67 27.35
CA SER A 385 -7.72 -14.68 28.42
C SER A 385 -9.11 -15.12 27.97
N VAL A 386 -9.41 -15.08 26.66
CA VAL A 386 -10.69 -15.48 26.08
C VAL A 386 -10.52 -16.76 25.28
N LYS A 387 -11.41 -17.72 25.50
CA LYS A 387 -11.37 -19.03 24.84
C LYS A 387 -12.69 -19.35 24.18
N ASN A 388 -12.61 -20.03 23.04
CA ASN A 388 -13.76 -20.61 22.37
C ASN A 388 -14.29 -21.86 23.08
N ALA A 389 -15.38 -22.45 22.58
CA ALA A 389 -15.99 -23.64 23.14
C ALA A 389 -15.06 -24.88 23.20
N LEU A 390 -13.99 -24.89 22.38
CA LEU A 390 -12.97 -25.95 22.40
C LEU A 390 -11.82 -25.67 23.38
N GLY A 391 -11.87 -24.57 24.13
CA GLY A 391 -10.81 -24.16 25.05
C GLY A 391 -9.59 -23.51 24.39
N GLN A 392 -9.66 -23.18 23.11
CA GLN A 392 -8.59 -22.53 22.37
C GLN A 392 -8.67 -21.00 22.54
N PRO A 393 -7.54 -20.29 22.69
CA PRO A 393 -7.54 -18.84 22.66
C PRO A 393 -8.10 -18.29 21.34
N VAL A 394 -8.92 -17.25 21.43
CA VAL A 394 -9.48 -16.59 20.25
C VAL A 394 -8.42 -15.74 19.56
N ALA A 395 -8.39 -15.74 18.24
CA ALA A 395 -7.34 -15.07 17.46
C ALA A 395 -7.82 -14.53 16.12
N TYR A 396 -7.02 -13.60 15.56
CA TYR A 396 -7.05 -13.20 14.16
C TYR A 396 -5.66 -13.42 13.55
N MET A 397 -5.63 -14.00 12.36
CA MET A 397 -4.41 -14.33 11.62
C MET A 397 -4.20 -13.37 10.47
N LEU A 398 -3.03 -12.77 10.39
CA LEU A 398 -2.56 -12.03 9.23
C LEU A 398 -2.11 -13.03 8.16
N VAL A 399 -2.82 -13.01 7.02
CA VAL A 399 -2.52 -13.80 5.82
C VAL A 399 -1.93 -12.86 4.78
N PRO A 400 -0.61 -12.95 4.52
CA PRO A 400 0.05 -12.11 3.55
C PRO A 400 -0.39 -12.44 2.12
N GLY A 401 -0.39 -11.42 1.25
CA GLY A 401 -0.50 -11.59 -0.20
C GLY A 401 0.87 -11.57 -0.90
N GLU A 402 0.89 -11.03 -2.13
CA GLU A 402 2.14 -10.77 -2.85
C GLU A 402 3.09 -9.94 -2.00
N ASN A 403 4.38 -10.29 -2.06
CA ASN A 403 5.37 -9.56 -1.29
C ASN A 403 6.78 -9.71 -1.85
N SER A 404 7.64 -8.72 -1.58
CA SER A 404 9.05 -8.75 -1.93
C SER A 404 9.90 -8.12 -0.82
N VAL A 405 11.20 -8.41 -0.86
CA VAL A 405 12.20 -7.78 0.02
C VAL A 405 12.86 -6.59 -0.68
N PRO A 406 13.42 -5.63 0.05
CA PRO A 406 14.13 -4.51 -0.56
C PRO A 406 15.43 -4.95 -1.23
N TYR A 407 15.66 -4.46 -2.46
CA TYR A 407 16.89 -4.75 -3.22
C TYR A 407 17.99 -3.69 -3.02
N ALA A 408 17.66 -2.50 -2.53
CA ALA A 408 18.67 -1.56 -2.09
C ALA A 408 19.55 -2.19 -1.00
N ALA A 409 20.87 -1.95 -1.04
CA ALA A 409 21.82 -2.51 -0.07
C ALA A 409 21.45 -2.10 1.37
N SER A 410 21.66 -2.98 2.34
CA SER A 410 21.27 -2.78 3.74
C SER A 410 21.93 -1.56 4.41
N ASP A 411 23.06 -1.12 3.90
CA ASP A 411 23.79 0.07 4.36
C ASP A 411 23.42 1.36 3.60
N SER A 412 22.52 1.26 2.59
CA SER A 412 22.06 2.41 1.83
C SER A 412 21.27 3.41 2.69
N GLN A 413 21.29 4.67 2.31
CA GLN A 413 20.59 5.71 3.06
C GLN A 413 19.07 5.53 3.04
N VAL A 414 18.49 5.05 1.94
CA VAL A 414 17.06 4.77 1.88
C VAL A 414 16.66 3.69 2.88
N ARG A 415 17.46 2.60 3.02
CA ARG A 415 17.19 1.53 4.00
C ARG A 415 17.23 2.05 5.43
N LYS A 416 18.19 2.92 5.76
CA LYS A 416 18.30 3.55 7.08
C LYS A 416 17.11 4.47 7.37
N ARG A 417 16.70 5.27 6.39
CA ARG A 417 15.58 6.21 6.52
C ARG A 417 14.22 5.52 6.67
N THR A 418 14.01 4.43 5.96
CA THR A 418 12.76 3.68 6.04
C THR A 418 12.70 2.80 7.27
N GLY A 419 13.74 2.00 7.50
CA GLY A 419 13.78 0.99 8.54
C GLY A 419 12.69 -0.07 8.41
N PHE A 420 11.43 0.33 8.21
CA PHE A 420 10.27 -0.56 8.19
C PHE A 420 10.29 -1.60 7.06
N MET A 421 10.93 -1.30 5.93
CA MET A 421 10.99 -2.26 4.81
C MET A 421 11.97 -3.42 5.01
N ASP A 422 12.75 -3.41 6.11
CA ASP A 422 13.74 -4.46 6.39
C ASP A 422 13.11 -5.77 6.88
N ALA A 423 11.86 -5.75 7.31
CA ALA A 423 11.07 -6.93 7.65
C ALA A 423 9.61 -6.75 7.21
N HIS A 424 8.91 -7.86 6.99
CA HIS A 424 7.49 -7.84 6.63
C HIS A 424 6.59 -7.68 7.86
N LEU A 425 7.05 -8.14 9.02
CA LEU A 425 6.36 -7.95 10.29
C LEU A 425 7.30 -7.32 11.31
N TRP A 426 6.77 -6.30 12.00
CA TRP A 426 7.25 -5.74 13.24
C TRP A 426 6.09 -5.73 14.23
N VAL A 427 6.37 -5.89 15.50
CA VAL A 427 5.36 -5.80 16.56
C VAL A 427 5.89 -4.91 17.67
N THR A 428 5.06 -3.99 18.14
CA THR A 428 5.36 -3.14 19.31
C THR A 428 4.20 -3.22 20.30
N PRO A 429 4.41 -2.98 21.60
CA PRO A 429 3.30 -2.59 22.45
C PRO A 429 2.75 -1.25 21.98
N TYR A 430 1.48 -0.96 22.26
CA TYR A 430 0.87 0.31 21.91
C TYR A 430 1.63 1.48 22.56
N ASP A 431 1.98 2.46 21.74
CA ASP A 431 2.50 3.76 22.18
C ASP A 431 1.85 4.86 21.32
N PRO A 432 1.20 5.87 21.93
CA PRO A 432 0.53 6.94 21.19
C PRO A 432 1.48 7.82 20.37
N ASN A 433 2.79 7.74 20.61
CA ASN A 433 3.81 8.46 19.85
C ASN A 433 4.40 7.62 18.69
N GLU A 434 4.15 6.31 18.64
CA GLU A 434 4.58 5.41 17.58
C GLU A 434 3.43 5.24 16.58
N ILE A 435 3.31 6.19 15.62
CA ILE A 435 2.20 6.22 14.64
C ILE A 435 2.68 5.99 13.22
N TYR A 436 3.81 6.58 12.83
CA TYR A 436 4.32 6.58 11.47
C TYR A 436 5.63 5.79 11.37
N ALA A 437 5.65 4.74 10.55
CA ALA A 437 6.73 3.76 10.52
C ALA A 437 8.13 4.34 10.20
N ALA A 438 8.19 5.49 9.50
CA ALA A 438 9.42 6.25 9.26
C ALA A 438 9.50 7.54 10.11
N GLY A 439 8.76 7.59 11.23
CA GLY A 439 8.72 8.74 12.14
C GLY A 439 7.83 9.90 11.65
N PHE A 440 7.72 10.92 12.49
CA PHE A 440 6.89 12.10 12.19
C PHE A 440 7.46 12.97 11.07
N TYR A 441 8.77 12.97 10.88
CA TYR A 441 9.48 13.84 9.94
C TYR A 441 10.35 13.01 8.99
N ALA A 442 9.72 12.35 8.01
CA ALA A 442 10.40 11.48 7.06
C ALA A 442 11.38 12.24 6.15
N ASN A 443 11.05 13.52 5.81
CA ASN A 443 11.91 14.33 4.96
C ASN A 443 13.25 14.63 5.66
N GLN A 444 14.34 14.27 5.00
CA GLN A 444 15.72 14.39 5.48
C GLN A 444 16.03 13.64 6.80
N ASN A 445 15.16 12.72 7.23
CA ASN A 445 15.40 11.79 8.33
C ASN A 445 16.70 10.98 8.05
N ARG A 446 17.50 10.73 9.08
CA ARG A 446 18.74 9.95 9.00
C ARG A 446 18.56 8.50 9.47
N GLY A 447 17.35 8.12 9.86
CA GLY A 447 16.99 6.79 10.36
C GLY A 447 16.90 6.70 11.89
N GLU A 448 16.86 7.83 12.59
CA GLU A 448 16.81 7.89 14.06
C GLU A 448 15.42 7.64 14.65
N ASP A 449 14.35 7.85 13.88
CA ASP A 449 12.97 7.67 14.32
C ASP A 449 12.21 6.79 13.32
N THR A 450 12.33 5.47 13.48
CA THR A 450 11.65 4.47 12.65
C THR A 450 11.21 3.29 13.50
N VAL A 451 10.26 2.48 13.01
CA VAL A 451 9.86 1.24 13.70
C VAL A 451 11.07 0.35 14.00
N ALA A 452 12.05 0.28 13.10
CA ALA A 452 13.28 -0.48 13.31
C ALA A 452 14.13 0.03 14.49
N GLN A 453 14.02 1.32 14.84
CA GLN A 453 14.67 1.89 16.02
C GLN A 453 13.84 1.66 17.28
N TRP A 454 12.50 1.75 17.19
CA TRP A 454 11.63 1.57 18.34
C TRP A 454 11.75 0.16 18.92
N VAL A 455 11.76 -0.86 18.07
CA VAL A 455 11.87 -2.27 18.52
C VAL A 455 13.21 -2.61 19.18
N ARG A 456 14.23 -1.75 19.08
CA ARG A 456 15.49 -1.90 19.84
C ARG A 456 15.31 -1.74 21.34
N LYS A 457 14.20 -1.13 21.78
CA LYS A 457 13.81 -1.08 23.20
C LYS A 457 13.55 -2.49 23.75
N ASN A 458 13.24 -3.43 22.86
CA ASN A 458 12.96 -4.84 23.13
C ASN A 458 11.95 -5.05 24.27
N ARG A 459 10.85 -4.26 24.22
CA ARG A 459 9.75 -4.31 25.19
C ARG A 459 9.02 -5.64 25.10
N SER A 460 8.29 -6.02 26.18
CA SER A 460 7.36 -7.15 26.15
C SER A 460 6.22 -6.89 25.19
N ILE A 461 5.80 -7.93 24.47
CA ILE A 461 4.61 -7.98 23.61
C ILE A 461 3.72 -9.19 23.95
N GLU A 462 3.89 -9.73 25.14
CA GLU A 462 3.10 -10.85 25.66
C GLU A 462 2.03 -10.36 26.62
N ASN A 463 0.76 -10.64 26.34
CA ASN A 463 -0.40 -10.18 27.09
C ASN A 463 -0.48 -8.65 27.23
N GLU A 464 -0.14 -7.96 26.17
CA GLU A 464 -0.10 -6.52 26.05
C GLU A 464 -1.16 -6.00 25.06
N ASP A 465 -1.29 -4.69 24.98
CA ASP A 465 -1.93 -3.99 23.89
C ASP A 465 -0.90 -3.90 22.74
N VAL A 466 -1.11 -4.63 21.65
CA VAL A 466 -0.09 -4.85 20.62
C VAL A 466 -0.47 -4.24 19.28
N VAL A 467 0.52 -3.64 18.63
CA VAL A 467 0.41 -3.07 17.29
C VAL A 467 1.30 -3.86 16.32
N LEU A 468 0.70 -4.37 15.25
CA LEU A 468 1.43 -4.94 14.13
C LEU A 468 1.74 -3.86 13.09
N TRP A 469 2.97 -3.85 12.63
CA TRP A 469 3.44 -3.05 11.51
C TRP A 469 3.74 -4.03 10.37
N TYR A 470 2.77 -4.16 9.46
CA TYR A 470 2.89 -5.08 8.34
C TYR A 470 3.35 -4.34 7.10
N THR A 471 4.51 -4.73 6.59
CA THR A 471 5.09 -4.15 5.37
C THR A 471 4.87 -5.09 4.19
N MET A 472 4.17 -4.60 3.19
CA MET A 472 3.96 -5.24 1.91
C MET A 472 4.87 -4.59 0.86
N GLY A 473 5.72 -5.38 0.21
CA GLY A 473 6.62 -4.93 -0.85
C GLY A 473 6.18 -5.42 -2.21
N ILE A 474 6.10 -4.53 -3.19
CA ILE A 474 5.79 -4.84 -4.59
C ILE A 474 6.97 -4.41 -5.43
N THR A 475 7.50 -5.33 -6.25
CA THR A 475 8.59 -5.01 -7.19
C THR A 475 8.02 -4.78 -8.57
N HIS A 476 8.16 -3.57 -9.08
CA HIS A 476 7.77 -3.25 -10.43
C HIS A 476 8.95 -3.45 -11.41
N THR A 477 8.80 -4.47 -12.24
CA THR A 477 9.65 -4.70 -13.40
C THR A 477 8.88 -4.23 -14.64
N PRO A 478 9.14 -3.02 -15.15
CA PRO A 478 8.35 -2.42 -16.23
C PRO A 478 8.29 -3.26 -17.49
N ARG A 479 7.17 -3.17 -18.20
CA ARG A 479 6.92 -3.82 -19.50
C ARG A 479 6.53 -2.73 -20.51
N PRO A 480 6.71 -2.96 -21.82
CA PRO A 480 6.18 -2.07 -22.85
C PRO A 480 4.66 -1.84 -22.74
N GLU A 481 3.92 -2.84 -22.23
CA GLU A 481 2.47 -2.79 -22.01
C GLU A 481 2.06 -1.85 -20.87
N ASP A 482 3.00 -1.46 -20.00
CA ASP A 482 2.78 -0.50 -18.93
C ASP A 482 2.92 0.96 -19.41
N TRP A 483 3.18 1.16 -20.71
CA TRP A 483 3.37 2.46 -21.32
C TRP A 483 2.28 2.77 -22.35
N PRO A 484 1.71 4.00 -22.40
CA PRO A 484 2.04 5.20 -21.61
C PRO A 484 1.36 5.24 -20.23
N ILE A 485 0.36 4.39 -19.98
CA ILE A 485 -0.36 4.26 -18.71
C ILE A 485 -0.49 2.78 -18.36
N MET A 486 -0.30 2.45 -17.09
CA MET A 486 -0.27 1.08 -16.64
C MET A 486 -1.66 0.45 -16.56
N PRO A 487 -1.82 -0.84 -16.94
CA PRO A 487 -2.88 -1.67 -16.39
C PRO A 487 -2.74 -1.75 -14.87
N VAL A 488 -3.86 -1.85 -14.16
CA VAL A 488 -3.87 -1.93 -12.69
C VAL A 488 -3.16 -3.21 -12.22
N HIS A 489 -2.25 -3.07 -11.24
CA HIS A 489 -1.69 -4.16 -10.47
C HIS A 489 -2.44 -4.30 -9.15
N HIS A 490 -2.84 -5.53 -8.79
CA HIS A 490 -3.60 -5.83 -7.59
C HIS A 490 -2.73 -6.52 -6.55
N ALA A 491 -2.77 -6.04 -5.32
CA ALA A 491 -2.09 -6.62 -4.17
C ALA A 491 -2.96 -6.48 -2.92
N GLY A 492 -2.55 -7.07 -1.79
CA GLY A 492 -3.32 -6.94 -0.55
C GLY A 492 -2.95 -8.00 0.48
N PHE A 493 -3.71 -8.04 1.58
CA PHE A 493 -3.60 -9.02 2.64
C PHE A 493 -4.95 -9.22 3.33
N GLN A 494 -5.06 -10.22 4.19
CA GLN A 494 -6.28 -10.50 4.94
C GLN A 494 -5.99 -10.68 6.43
N LEU A 495 -6.96 -10.30 7.26
CA LEU A 495 -7.07 -10.65 8.67
C LEU A 495 -8.21 -11.65 8.81
N MET A 496 -7.88 -12.90 9.12
CA MET A 496 -8.83 -14.00 9.18
C MET A 496 -9.06 -14.47 10.62
N PRO A 497 -10.31 -14.75 11.04
CA PRO A 497 -10.59 -15.31 12.36
C PRO A 497 -10.01 -16.72 12.51
N VAL A 498 -9.37 -17.00 13.66
CA VAL A 498 -8.86 -18.31 14.03
C VAL A 498 -9.35 -18.66 15.43
N GLY A 499 -10.32 -19.54 15.51
CA GLY A 499 -10.98 -19.86 16.79
C GLY A 499 -11.70 -18.68 17.43
N PHE A 500 -11.86 -17.56 16.73
CA PHE A 500 -12.63 -16.41 17.18
C PHE A 500 -14.12 -16.74 17.27
N PHE A 501 -14.61 -17.59 16.41
CA PHE A 501 -15.95 -18.16 16.42
C PHE A 501 -15.91 -19.66 16.78
N ASP A 502 -16.99 -20.18 17.35
CA ASP A 502 -17.13 -21.61 17.67
C ASP A 502 -17.42 -22.47 16.42
N ARG A 503 -17.86 -21.86 15.33
CA ARG A 503 -18.14 -22.49 14.02
C ARG A 503 -18.11 -21.42 12.93
N ASN A 504 -18.26 -21.85 11.67
CA ASN A 504 -18.37 -20.92 10.54
C ASN A 504 -19.50 -19.89 10.80
N PRO A 505 -19.19 -18.58 10.97
CA PRO A 505 -20.18 -17.56 11.30
C PRO A 505 -21.11 -17.22 10.13
N ALA A 506 -20.76 -17.64 8.91
CA ALA A 506 -21.54 -17.42 7.70
C ALA A 506 -22.59 -18.53 7.42
N LEU A 507 -22.78 -19.48 8.32
CA LEU A 507 -23.82 -20.53 8.18
C LEU A 507 -25.24 -19.98 8.26
N ASP A 508 -25.44 -18.84 8.88
CA ASP A 508 -26.73 -18.16 9.01
C ASP A 508 -27.06 -17.22 7.83
N VAL A 509 -26.16 -17.07 6.87
CA VAL A 509 -26.43 -16.32 5.64
C VAL A 509 -27.54 -17.01 4.86
N PRO A 510 -28.65 -16.29 4.54
CA PRO A 510 -29.80 -16.88 3.87
C PRO A 510 -29.44 -17.32 2.44
N LYS A 511 -30.18 -18.29 1.93
CA LYS A 511 -30.11 -18.60 0.50
C LYS A 511 -30.64 -17.39 -0.29
N PRO A 512 -29.96 -16.96 -1.37
CA PRO A 512 -30.50 -15.91 -2.23
C PRO A 512 -31.90 -16.28 -2.72
N GLN A 513 -32.80 -15.29 -2.70
CA GLN A 513 -34.16 -15.43 -3.21
C GLN A 513 -34.20 -15.33 -4.73
#